data_f869c03b42a3cf23651d7dedcb7b52d8
#
_entry.id   f869c03b42a3cf23651d7dedcb7b52d8
#
_cell.length_a   1.000
_cell.length_b   1.000
_cell.length_c   1.000
_cell.angle_alpha   90.00
_cell.angle_beta   90.00
_cell.angle_gamma   90.00
#
_symmetry.space_group_name_H-M   'P 1'
#
loop_
_entity.id
_entity.type
_entity.pdbx_description
1 polymer ?
#
loop_
_entity_poly.entity_id
_entity_poly.type
_entity_poly.pdbx_seq_one_letter_code
_entity_poly.pdbx_strand_id
1 'polypeptide(L)'
;MAENTTAASAKRRVSWLAGIAAFFAGLMVWGVVTVQPGASFTPELALDLQGGTQIILTPSIADGQQASQEQLNQAVTIIRQRIDGSGVGESQVSIQGNENIVVAIPGIPDPTTLQLIRASALLEFRPVITFAASAPLPEGTSPSDYAALSDEPVAAPVNASDPAWISERLQAQFEELDCTTAFRSPGQVDDPTKALVTCDEFGIYKYVLGPVEVQGLNISDAYAGTVTTQTGASTNTWAVNLEFDPEGTTAFGNVTARLFGYPSPQNQFAITLDGLVITAPSTNAVITNGQAQITGSFTQESATVLADQLKYGALPIGFEVQSQENISATLGDESLRSGLLAGLIGLIIVVAYMTFQYRGLATIVLGSLIVAAILVYLAIAFLSWRQGYRLSLAGVAGLIVAIGITADSFIVYFERIRDELRDGKSLEVAVEAGWKRALRTILVSDAVSFTAAVVLYLLTSSSVRGFAFTLGLTTLIDLLVVTMFTHPMVQLLARNKFFASGHRWSGFDLTAQRASYKGRGEFRISKAVPESKAAKASKEAQKRQTIAERKAALATKGEGDE
;
A
#
# COMPACT_ATOMS: atom_id res chain seq x y z
N MET A 1 30.93 -32.67 29.92
CA MET A 1 30.99 -32.27 28.48
C MET A 1 29.68 -31.64 27.97
N ALA A 2 28.49 -32.13 28.35
CA ALA A 2 27.20 -31.57 27.90
C ALA A 2 26.93 -30.13 28.36
N GLU A 3 27.43 -29.70 29.52
CA GLU A 3 27.24 -28.36 30.09
C GLU A 3 27.89 -27.24 29.28
N ASN A 4 29.07 -27.49 28.70
CA ASN A 4 29.77 -26.50 27.88
C ASN A 4 29.09 -26.30 26.49
N THR A 5 28.37 -27.32 26.00
CA THR A 5 27.71 -27.25 24.69
C THR A 5 26.47 -26.36 24.71
N THR A 6 25.70 -26.35 25.80
CA THR A 6 24.48 -25.51 25.91
C THR A 6 24.82 -24.02 26.06
N ALA A 7 25.84 -23.65 26.84
CA ALA A 7 26.29 -22.26 26.95
C ALA A 7 26.89 -21.74 25.64
N ALA A 8 27.66 -22.58 24.94
CA ALA A 8 28.20 -22.23 23.64
C ALA A 8 27.09 -22.04 22.59
N SER A 9 26.04 -22.88 22.62
CA SER A 9 24.88 -22.73 21.74
C SER A 9 24.06 -21.48 22.03
N ALA A 10 23.87 -21.14 23.30
CA ALA A 10 23.18 -19.92 23.73
C ALA A 10 23.93 -18.64 23.23
N LYS A 11 25.24 -18.58 23.49
CA LYS A 11 26.09 -17.47 22.99
C LYS A 11 26.05 -17.36 21.48
N ARG A 12 26.11 -18.50 20.77
CA ARG A 12 26.03 -18.53 19.29
C ARG A 12 24.71 -17.97 18.78
N ARG A 13 23.56 -18.28 19.40
CA ARG A 13 22.25 -17.73 19.01
C ARG A 13 22.19 -16.21 19.19
N VAL A 14 22.66 -15.71 20.33
CA VAL A 14 22.73 -14.26 20.59
C VAL A 14 23.68 -13.57 19.59
N SER A 15 24.83 -14.17 19.26
CA SER A 15 25.73 -13.61 18.26
C SER A 15 25.14 -13.61 16.84
N TRP A 16 24.35 -14.62 16.48
CA TRP A 16 23.60 -14.63 15.22
C TRP A 16 22.58 -13.50 15.15
N LEU A 17 21.84 -13.26 16.24
CA LEU A 17 20.89 -12.15 16.30
C LEU A 17 21.59 -10.79 16.17
N ALA A 18 22.71 -10.62 16.89
CA ALA A 18 23.55 -9.43 16.74
C ALA A 18 24.09 -9.28 15.31
N GLY A 19 24.45 -10.41 14.67
CA GLY A 19 24.86 -10.44 13.26
C GLY A 19 23.74 -10.00 12.31
N ILE A 20 22.49 -10.42 12.54
CA ILE A 20 21.31 -9.98 11.77
C ILE A 20 21.11 -8.48 11.93
N ALA A 21 21.13 -7.96 13.17
CA ALA A 21 21.00 -6.52 13.41
C ALA A 21 22.12 -5.72 12.75
N ALA A 22 23.38 -6.19 12.87
CA ALA A 22 24.53 -5.56 12.23
C ALA A 22 24.46 -5.62 10.70
N PHE A 23 23.92 -6.69 10.12
CA PHE A 23 23.71 -6.82 8.68
C PHE A 23 22.70 -5.79 8.17
N PHE A 24 21.54 -5.64 8.80
CA PHE A 24 20.56 -4.63 8.42
C PHE A 24 21.10 -3.21 8.61
N ALA A 25 21.78 -2.95 9.72
CA ALA A 25 22.42 -1.66 9.95
C ALA A 25 23.52 -1.37 8.90
N GLY A 26 24.31 -2.37 8.54
CA GLY A 26 25.33 -2.27 7.50
C GLY A 26 24.77 -2.01 6.11
N LEU A 27 23.64 -2.67 5.76
CA LEU A 27 22.89 -2.40 4.53
C LEU A 27 22.36 -0.96 4.48
N MET A 28 21.84 -0.46 5.60
CA MET A 28 21.39 0.93 5.69
C MET A 28 22.55 1.92 5.52
N VAL A 29 23.68 1.70 6.19
CA VAL A 29 24.90 2.54 6.02
C VAL A 29 25.38 2.49 4.56
N TRP A 30 25.44 1.30 3.98
CA TRP A 30 25.81 1.16 2.56
C TRP A 30 24.86 1.93 1.64
N GLY A 31 23.54 1.83 1.88
CA GLY A 31 22.52 2.56 1.11
C GLY A 31 22.65 4.09 1.22
N VAL A 32 22.97 4.61 2.41
CA VAL A 32 23.22 6.06 2.61
C VAL A 32 24.44 6.55 1.81
N VAL A 33 25.48 5.72 1.70
CA VAL A 33 26.76 6.16 1.10
C VAL A 33 26.79 5.96 -0.42
N THR A 34 26.14 4.92 -0.95
CA THR A 34 26.37 4.47 -2.34
C THR A 34 25.18 4.61 -3.28
N VAL A 35 23.96 4.78 -2.77
CA VAL A 35 22.73 4.81 -3.59
C VAL A 35 22.14 6.22 -3.59
N GLN A 36 21.74 6.73 -4.76
CA GLN A 36 20.99 7.99 -4.88
C GLN A 36 19.61 7.68 -5.52
N PRO A 37 18.48 8.07 -4.88
CA PRO A 37 18.38 8.69 -3.56
C PRO A 37 18.84 7.73 -2.45
N GLY A 38 19.61 8.25 -1.47
CA GLY A 38 20.22 7.46 -0.41
C GLY A 38 19.21 6.91 0.60
N ALA A 39 19.59 5.82 1.29
CA ALA A 39 18.81 5.33 2.41
C ALA A 39 18.79 6.39 3.54
N SER A 40 17.65 6.52 4.22
CA SER A 40 17.53 7.32 5.44
C SER A 40 17.38 6.40 6.65
N PHE A 41 18.10 6.70 7.74
CA PHE A 41 17.86 6.01 9.01
C PHE A 41 16.54 6.43 9.64
N THR A 42 16.00 7.61 9.30
CA THR A 42 14.67 8.02 9.75
C THR A 42 13.62 7.36 8.85
N PRO A 43 12.70 6.55 9.41
CA PRO A 43 11.59 6.01 8.64
C PRO A 43 10.74 7.15 8.07
N GLU A 44 10.30 7.01 6.83
CA GLU A 44 9.37 7.94 6.23
C GLU A 44 8.01 7.86 6.93
N LEU A 45 7.38 9.03 7.08
CA LEU A 45 6.08 9.14 7.73
C LEU A 45 4.98 9.18 6.66
N ALA A 46 3.82 8.61 6.97
CA ALA A 46 2.65 8.69 6.12
C ALA A 46 1.95 10.06 6.28
N LEU A 47 1.01 10.35 5.39
CA LEU A 47 0.33 11.63 5.29
C LEU A 47 -0.37 12.07 6.59
N ASP A 48 -0.90 11.12 7.36
CA ASP A 48 -1.55 11.34 8.66
C ASP A 48 -0.58 11.85 9.75
N LEU A 49 0.73 11.62 9.58
CA LEU A 49 1.78 12.11 10.50
C LEU A 49 2.58 13.28 9.94
N GLN A 50 2.81 13.34 8.63
CA GLN A 50 3.63 14.38 8.00
C GLN A 50 2.78 15.56 7.51
N GLY A 51 1.48 15.34 7.32
CA GLY A 51 0.57 16.27 6.66
C GLY A 51 0.73 16.26 5.15
N GLY A 52 -0.25 16.84 4.45
CA GLY A 52 -0.24 16.91 3.00
C GLY A 52 -1.63 16.94 2.39
N THR A 53 -1.70 16.68 1.09
CA THR A 53 -2.95 16.69 0.32
C THR A 53 -3.31 15.29 -0.13
N GLN A 54 -4.54 14.87 0.16
CA GLN A 54 -5.14 13.65 -0.36
C GLN A 54 -6.19 14.02 -1.41
N ILE A 55 -6.09 13.40 -2.58
CA ILE A 55 -7.02 13.57 -3.69
C ILE A 55 -7.63 12.21 -4.00
N ILE A 56 -8.95 12.15 -4.08
CA ILE A 56 -9.68 10.96 -4.51
C ILE A 56 -10.21 11.23 -5.91
N LEU A 57 -9.79 10.40 -6.85
CA LEU A 57 -10.16 10.44 -8.25
C LEU A 57 -11.14 9.29 -8.53
N THR A 58 -12.29 9.63 -9.09
CA THR A 58 -13.31 8.66 -9.53
C THR A 58 -13.30 8.59 -11.06
N PRO A 59 -13.31 7.39 -11.66
CA PRO A 59 -13.40 7.24 -13.11
C PRO A 59 -14.66 7.90 -13.67
N SER A 60 -14.50 8.69 -14.71
CA SER A 60 -15.59 9.25 -15.52
C SER A 60 -15.76 8.39 -16.75
N ILE A 61 -16.75 7.48 -16.73
CA ILE A 61 -17.04 6.56 -17.84
C ILE A 61 -18.49 6.76 -18.24
N ALA A 62 -18.74 6.77 -19.56
CA ALA A 62 -20.09 6.89 -20.09
C ALA A 62 -20.97 5.70 -19.66
N ASP A 63 -22.19 6.01 -19.23
CA ASP A 63 -23.33 5.11 -18.95
C ASP A 63 -23.00 3.69 -18.42
N GLY A 64 -22.80 3.58 -17.09
CA GLY A 64 -22.96 2.32 -16.37
C GLY A 64 -21.85 1.27 -16.55
N GLN A 65 -20.77 1.61 -17.22
CA GLN A 65 -19.58 0.76 -17.31
C GLN A 65 -18.64 1.05 -16.12
N GLN A 66 -18.08 -0.03 -15.53
CA GLN A 66 -17.03 0.11 -14.51
C GLN A 66 -15.65 0.08 -15.17
N ALA A 67 -14.71 0.85 -14.62
CA ALA A 67 -13.33 0.78 -15.04
C ALA A 67 -12.76 -0.63 -14.83
N SER A 68 -12.06 -1.14 -15.83
CA SER A 68 -11.35 -2.41 -15.65
C SER A 68 -10.16 -2.24 -14.70
N GLN A 69 -9.83 -3.31 -13.99
CA GLN A 69 -8.66 -3.31 -13.09
C GLN A 69 -7.35 -2.97 -13.83
N GLU A 70 -7.25 -3.34 -15.10
CA GLU A 70 -6.10 -3.04 -15.95
C GLU A 70 -5.99 -1.54 -16.25
N GLN A 71 -7.10 -0.90 -16.60
CA GLN A 71 -7.16 0.55 -16.80
C GLN A 71 -6.82 1.34 -15.53
N LEU A 72 -7.32 0.90 -14.35
CA LEU A 72 -6.98 1.52 -13.09
C LEU A 72 -5.49 1.35 -12.73
N ASN A 73 -4.89 0.19 -12.98
CA ASN A 73 -3.47 -0.05 -12.75
C ASN A 73 -2.59 0.79 -13.68
N GLN A 74 -2.99 0.93 -14.94
CA GLN A 74 -2.31 1.78 -15.90
C GLN A 74 -2.40 3.26 -15.49
N ALA A 75 -3.59 3.72 -15.10
CA ALA A 75 -3.80 5.08 -14.60
C ALA A 75 -2.95 5.37 -13.34
N VAL A 76 -2.88 4.45 -12.38
CA VAL A 76 -1.99 4.56 -11.20
C VAL A 76 -0.54 4.74 -11.62
N THR A 77 -0.09 3.99 -12.63
CA THR A 77 1.30 4.08 -13.12
C THR A 77 1.57 5.44 -13.74
N ILE A 78 0.68 5.92 -14.60
CA ILE A 78 0.80 7.21 -15.29
C ILE A 78 0.73 8.37 -14.27
N ILE A 79 -0.24 8.37 -13.36
CA ILE A 79 -0.36 9.41 -12.33
C ILE A 79 0.90 9.46 -11.46
N ARG A 80 1.45 8.30 -11.08
CA ARG A 80 2.72 8.24 -10.33
C ARG A 80 3.87 8.85 -11.14
N GLN A 81 4.02 8.50 -12.41
CA GLN A 81 5.07 9.05 -13.26
C GLN A 81 4.97 10.58 -13.42
N ARG A 82 3.76 11.10 -13.55
CA ARG A 82 3.50 12.54 -13.63
C ARG A 82 3.90 13.27 -12.35
N ILE A 83 3.55 12.71 -11.19
CA ILE A 83 3.89 13.30 -9.89
C ILE A 83 5.39 13.23 -9.64
N ASP A 84 6.02 12.09 -9.91
CA ASP A 84 7.46 11.91 -9.78
C ASP A 84 8.22 12.88 -10.71
N GLY A 85 7.71 13.06 -11.94
CA GLY A 85 8.25 14.02 -12.91
C GLY A 85 8.10 15.48 -12.52
N SER A 86 7.05 15.83 -11.74
CA SER A 86 6.89 17.19 -11.20
C SER A 86 7.84 17.51 -10.04
N GLY A 87 8.70 16.56 -9.64
CA GLY A 87 9.66 16.74 -8.56
C GLY A 87 9.06 16.59 -7.15
N VAL A 88 7.79 16.23 -7.05
CA VAL A 88 7.14 15.88 -5.77
C VAL A 88 7.50 14.44 -5.43
N GLY A 89 8.63 14.26 -4.76
CA GLY A 89 9.02 12.95 -4.23
C GLY A 89 8.03 12.44 -3.18
N GLU A 90 8.01 11.12 -3.01
CA GLU A 90 7.31 10.45 -1.89
C GLU A 90 5.77 10.45 -1.95
N SER A 91 5.16 10.69 -3.13
CA SER A 91 3.72 10.55 -3.31
C SER A 91 3.26 9.08 -3.26
N GLN A 92 2.06 8.85 -2.77
CA GLN A 92 1.43 7.53 -2.82
C GLN A 92 0.24 7.55 -3.75
N VAL A 93 0.23 6.66 -4.74
CA VAL A 93 -0.91 6.46 -5.63
C VAL A 93 -1.37 5.02 -5.49
N SER A 94 -2.63 4.83 -5.12
CA SER A 94 -3.21 3.50 -4.87
C SER A 94 -4.67 3.44 -5.29
N ILE A 95 -5.14 2.24 -5.62
CA ILE A 95 -6.55 1.99 -5.91
C ILE A 95 -7.29 1.74 -4.60
N GLN A 96 -8.42 2.41 -4.40
CA GLN A 96 -9.32 2.23 -3.27
C GLN A 96 -10.65 1.65 -3.74
N GLY A 97 -11.03 0.50 -3.17
CA GLY A 97 -12.36 -0.09 -3.38
C GLY A 97 -12.66 -0.59 -4.79
N ASN A 98 -11.69 -0.88 -5.64
CA ASN A 98 -11.82 -1.30 -7.05
C ASN A 98 -12.35 -0.23 -8.03
N GLU A 99 -12.62 0.99 -7.59
CA GLU A 99 -13.22 2.03 -8.44
C GLU A 99 -12.45 3.33 -8.40
N ASN A 100 -11.89 3.74 -7.26
CA ASN A 100 -11.28 5.03 -7.08
C ASN A 100 -9.75 4.96 -7.02
N ILE A 101 -9.07 6.03 -7.47
CA ILE A 101 -7.64 6.22 -7.27
C ILE A 101 -7.44 7.25 -6.17
N VAL A 102 -6.69 6.90 -5.14
CA VAL A 102 -6.28 7.80 -4.07
C VAL A 102 -4.85 8.25 -4.33
N VAL A 103 -4.67 9.55 -4.43
CA VAL A 103 -3.38 10.21 -4.57
C VAL A 103 -3.09 10.96 -3.28
N ALA A 104 -2.03 10.56 -2.59
CA ALA A 104 -1.57 11.19 -1.35
C ALA A 104 -0.22 11.87 -1.59
N ILE A 105 -0.17 13.18 -1.42
CA ILE A 105 0.99 14.02 -1.71
C ILE A 105 1.43 14.69 -0.41
N PRO A 106 2.70 14.52 0.02
CA PRO A 106 3.24 15.24 1.17
C PRO A 106 3.23 16.73 0.91
N GLY A 107 2.84 17.51 1.91
CA GLY A 107 2.75 18.97 1.79
C GLY A 107 1.56 19.46 0.96
N ILE A 108 1.63 20.70 0.51
CA ILE A 108 0.64 21.32 -0.37
C ILE A 108 1.23 21.34 -1.77
N PRO A 109 0.69 20.54 -2.71
CA PRO A 109 1.17 20.55 -4.09
C PRO A 109 0.85 21.90 -4.75
N ASP A 110 1.71 22.32 -5.66
CA ASP A 110 1.45 23.49 -6.46
C ASP A 110 0.28 23.28 -7.44
N PRO A 111 -0.34 24.36 -7.95
CA PRO A 111 -1.48 24.25 -8.86
C PRO A 111 -1.16 23.48 -10.16
N THR A 112 0.09 23.52 -10.62
CA THR A 112 0.51 22.83 -11.85
C THR A 112 0.56 21.32 -11.65
N THR A 113 1.07 20.85 -10.51
CA THR A 113 1.01 19.44 -10.10
C THR A 113 -0.44 18.94 -9.99
N LEU A 114 -1.35 19.76 -9.43
CA LEU A 114 -2.77 19.41 -9.35
C LEU A 114 -3.40 19.28 -10.74
N GLN A 115 -3.04 20.15 -11.68
CA GLN A 115 -3.50 20.08 -13.07
C GLN A 115 -2.97 18.80 -13.75
N LEU A 116 -1.69 18.46 -13.57
CA LEU A 116 -1.08 17.24 -14.12
C LEU A 116 -1.81 15.96 -13.65
N ILE A 117 -2.26 15.93 -12.41
CA ILE A 117 -2.98 14.78 -11.84
C ILE A 117 -4.40 14.67 -12.41
N ARG A 118 -5.07 15.80 -12.59
CA ARG A 118 -6.49 15.87 -13.02
C ARG A 118 -6.65 15.69 -14.52
N ALA A 119 -5.69 16.17 -15.31
CA ALA A 119 -5.78 16.13 -16.76
C ALA A 119 -5.76 14.69 -17.26
N SER A 120 -6.74 14.32 -18.08
CA SER A 120 -6.68 13.04 -18.79
C SER A 120 -5.54 13.03 -19.80
N ALA A 121 -5.20 14.21 -20.33
CA ALA A 121 -4.15 14.46 -21.32
C ALA A 121 -4.30 13.54 -22.54
N LEU A 122 -5.53 13.24 -22.91
CA LEU A 122 -5.80 12.48 -24.12
C LEU A 122 -5.52 13.35 -25.33
N LEU A 123 -4.33 13.19 -25.90
CA LEU A 123 -3.95 13.84 -27.13
C LEU A 123 -4.37 13.00 -28.32
N GLU A 124 -5.09 13.61 -29.23
CA GLU A 124 -5.52 12.99 -30.47
C GLU A 124 -5.21 13.91 -31.65
N PHE A 125 -4.87 13.30 -32.76
CA PHE A 125 -4.60 13.99 -33.99
C PHE A 125 -5.72 13.64 -34.98
N ARG A 126 -6.50 14.66 -35.36
CA ARG A 126 -7.69 14.52 -36.20
C ARG A 126 -7.63 15.46 -37.41
N PRO A 127 -7.96 15.02 -38.62
CA PRO A 127 -8.03 15.94 -39.76
C PRO A 127 -9.21 16.90 -39.61
N VAL A 128 -9.03 18.15 -40.03
CA VAL A 128 -10.10 19.14 -40.04
C VAL A 128 -10.97 18.93 -41.28
N ILE A 129 -12.26 18.72 -41.10
CA ILE A 129 -13.23 18.66 -42.21
C ILE A 129 -13.77 20.06 -42.51
N THR A 130 -14.20 20.79 -41.49
CA THR A 130 -14.65 22.18 -41.56
C THR A 130 -14.48 22.90 -40.24
N PHE A 131 -14.44 24.24 -40.27
CA PHE A 131 -14.48 25.08 -39.06
C PHE A 131 -15.23 26.38 -39.35
N ALA A 132 -15.70 27.03 -38.27
CA ALA A 132 -16.33 28.35 -38.31
C ALA A 132 -16.03 29.15 -37.04
N ALA A 133 -16.19 30.46 -37.10
CA ALA A 133 -16.19 31.24 -35.87
C ALA A 133 -17.37 30.85 -34.98
N SER A 134 -17.11 30.75 -33.67
CA SER A 134 -18.17 30.53 -32.69
C SER A 134 -19.07 31.76 -32.62
N ALA A 135 -20.38 31.55 -32.56
CA ALA A 135 -21.35 32.61 -32.35
C ALA A 135 -22.49 32.05 -31.48
N PRO A 136 -23.00 32.87 -30.55
CA PRO A 136 -24.18 32.48 -29.78
C PRO A 136 -25.37 32.24 -30.69
N LEU A 137 -26.22 31.31 -30.32
CA LEU A 137 -27.49 31.07 -31.02
C LEU A 137 -28.37 32.35 -30.97
N PRO A 138 -29.07 32.68 -32.08
CA PRO A 138 -30.03 33.77 -32.10
C PRO A 138 -31.08 33.64 -30.99
N GLU A 139 -31.45 34.73 -30.33
CA GLU A 139 -32.47 34.70 -29.30
C GLU A 139 -33.78 34.14 -29.83
N GLY A 140 -34.33 33.17 -29.12
CA GLY A 140 -35.59 32.48 -29.49
C GLY A 140 -35.43 31.20 -30.33
N THR A 141 -34.21 30.80 -30.64
CA THR A 141 -33.95 29.48 -31.28
C THR A 141 -33.95 28.39 -30.22
N SER A 142 -34.83 27.41 -30.37
CA SER A 142 -34.79 26.19 -29.55
C SER A 142 -33.75 25.22 -30.09
N PRO A 143 -32.89 24.63 -29.25
CA PRO A 143 -31.93 23.61 -29.69
C PRO A 143 -32.66 22.43 -30.35
N SER A 144 -32.05 21.85 -31.37
CA SER A 144 -32.54 20.67 -32.06
C SER A 144 -32.55 19.45 -31.13
N ASP A 145 -33.54 18.56 -31.33
CA ASP A 145 -33.53 17.26 -30.65
C ASP A 145 -32.53 16.32 -31.34
N TYR A 146 -31.29 16.35 -30.85
CA TYR A 146 -30.19 15.55 -31.40
C TYR A 146 -30.47 14.04 -31.36
N ALA A 147 -31.32 13.55 -30.44
CA ALA A 147 -31.69 12.14 -30.36
C ALA A 147 -32.54 11.65 -31.54
N ALA A 148 -33.29 12.59 -32.16
CA ALA A 148 -34.10 12.30 -33.32
C ALA A 148 -33.36 12.34 -34.66
N LEU A 149 -32.15 12.90 -34.70
CA LEU A 149 -31.33 13.06 -35.90
C LEU A 149 -30.42 11.84 -36.15
N SER A 150 -30.22 11.50 -37.44
CA SER A 150 -29.35 10.39 -37.82
C SER A 150 -27.87 10.68 -37.45
N ASP A 151 -27.21 9.70 -36.81
CA ASP A 151 -25.80 9.70 -36.50
C ASP A 151 -24.95 8.98 -37.58
N GLU A 152 -25.62 8.39 -38.59
CA GLU A 152 -24.92 7.71 -39.66
C GLU A 152 -24.37 8.71 -40.70
N PRO A 153 -23.15 8.49 -41.23
CA PRO A 153 -22.58 9.29 -42.29
C PRO A 153 -23.50 9.34 -43.51
N VAL A 154 -23.57 10.49 -44.19
CA VAL A 154 -24.44 10.68 -45.38
C VAL A 154 -24.10 9.72 -46.54
N ALA A 155 -22.82 9.32 -46.61
CA ALA A 155 -22.30 8.31 -47.55
C ALA A 155 -21.15 7.57 -46.87
N ALA A 156 -20.73 6.41 -47.42
CA ALA A 156 -19.57 5.70 -46.86
C ALA A 156 -18.30 6.55 -47.06
N PRO A 157 -17.65 7.03 -45.97
CA PRO A 157 -16.48 7.88 -46.07
C PRO A 157 -15.28 7.11 -46.65
N VAL A 158 -14.52 7.75 -47.52
CA VAL A 158 -13.32 7.15 -48.14
C VAL A 158 -12.11 7.18 -47.22
N ASN A 159 -11.95 8.24 -46.43
CA ASN A 159 -10.89 8.43 -45.45
C ASN A 159 -11.35 9.38 -44.32
N ALA A 160 -10.51 9.59 -43.32
CA ALA A 160 -10.88 10.42 -42.17
C ALA A 160 -11.08 11.92 -42.50
N SER A 161 -10.61 12.42 -43.62
CA SER A 161 -10.81 13.81 -44.09
C SER A 161 -12.05 14.00 -44.97
N ASP A 162 -12.84 12.93 -45.18
CA ASP A 162 -13.98 12.96 -46.09
C ASP A 162 -15.14 13.76 -45.48
N PRO A 163 -15.71 14.77 -46.16
CA PRO A 163 -16.88 15.48 -45.69
C PRO A 163 -18.12 14.57 -45.46
N ALA A 164 -18.17 13.38 -46.05
CA ALA A 164 -19.23 12.42 -45.83
C ALA A 164 -19.38 12.00 -44.35
N TRP A 165 -18.37 12.21 -43.49
CA TRP A 165 -18.47 12.00 -42.06
C TRP A 165 -19.50 12.91 -41.39
N ILE A 166 -19.87 14.05 -41.99
CA ILE A 166 -20.84 14.97 -41.41
C ILE A 166 -22.24 14.38 -41.52
N SER A 167 -22.73 13.77 -40.45
CA SER A 167 -24.11 13.30 -40.31
C SER A 167 -25.07 14.48 -40.06
N GLU A 168 -26.39 14.24 -40.17
CA GLU A 168 -27.40 15.26 -39.85
C GLU A 168 -27.28 15.74 -38.42
N ARG A 169 -26.96 14.86 -37.46
CA ARG A 169 -26.73 15.20 -36.06
C ARG A 169 -25.49 16.06 -35.89
N LEU A 170 -24.37 15.67 -36.50
CA LEU A 170 -23.14 16.45 -36.39
C LEU A 170 -23.26 17.81 -37.04
N GLN A 171 -24.02 17.94 -38.13
CA GLN A 171 -24.27 19.22 -38.75
C GLN A 171 -25.07 20.14 -37.82
N ALA A 172 -26.18 19.64 -37.24
CA ALA A 172 -27.00 20.38 -36.30
C ALA A 172 -26.18 20.79 -35.07
N GLN A 173 -25.38 19.87 -34.50
CA GLN A 173 -24.48 20.17 -33.38
C GLN A 173 -23.46 21.25 -33.75
N PHE A 174 -22.88 21.21 -34.94
CA PHE A 174 -21.91 22.21 -35.37
C PHE A 174 -22.56 23.57 -35.57
N GLU A 175 -23.75 23.63 -36.16
CA GLU A 175 -24.46 24.90 -36.39
C GLU A 175 -24.87 25.55 -35.05
N GLU A 176 -25.33 24.77 -34.09
CA GLU A 176 -25.84 25.23 -32.81
C GLU A 176 -24.78 25.38 -31.72
N LEU A 177 -23.57 24.85 -31.93
CA LEU A 177 -22.51 24.92 -30.90
C LEU A 177 -22.07 26.36 -30.63
N ASP A 178 -22.24 26.78 -29.38
CA ASP A 178 -21.71 28.02 -28.84
C ASP A 178 -20.54 27.73 -27.91
N CYS A 179 -19.33 27.97 -28.40
CA CYS A 179 -18.10 27.70 -27.66
C CYS A 179 -17.86 28.67 -26.49
N THR A 180 -18.61 29.75 -26.38
CA THR A 180 -18.48 30.68 -25.24
C THR A 180 -19.16 30.17 -23.99
N THR A 181 -20.14 29.27 -24.13
CA THR A 181 -20.94 28.71 -23.02
C THR A 181 -20.80 27.21 -22.84
N ALA A 182 -20.45 26.48 -23.90
CA ALA A 182 -20.35 25.03 -23.89
C ALA A 182 -18.94 24.59 -23.51
N PHE A 183 -18.68 24.47 -22.23
CA PHE A 183 -17.45 23.81 -21.75
C PHE A 183 -17.67 22.31 -21.69
N ARG A 184 -16.72 21.57 -22.29
CA ARG A 184 -16.66 20.10 -22.10
C ARG A 184 -16.33 19.79 -20.64
N SER A 185 -16.93 18.73 -20.12
CA SER A 185 -16.53 18.23 -18.80
C SER A 185 -15.11 17.65 -18.89
N PRO A 186 -14.22 17.98 -17.93
CA PRO A 186 -12.91 17.38 -17.86
C PRO A 186 -13.03 15.85 -17.84
N GLY A 187 -12.23 15.17 -18.67
CA GLY A 187 -12.24 13.70 -18.73
C GLY A 187 -13.29 13.08 -19.62
N GLN A 188 -14.09 13.86 -20.35
CA GLN A 188 -14.99 13.33 -21.35
C GLN A 188 -14.19 12.69 -22.50
N VAL A 189 -14.38 11.39 -22.69
CA VAL A 189 -13.73 10.60 -23.76
C VAL A 189 -14.70 10.47 -24.93
N ASP A 190 -14.25 10.83 -26.13
CA ASP A 190 -15.00 10.66 -27.36
C ASP A 190 -14.63 9.34 -28.05
N ASP A 191 -15.52 8.85 -28.91
CA ASP A 191 -15.23 7.68 -29.75
C ASP A 191 -14.16 8.04 -30.79
N PRO A 192 -12.97 7.44 -30.77
CA PRO A 192 -11.89 7.78 -31.70
C PRO A 192 -12.21 7.40 -33.14
N THR A 193 -13.17 6.51 -33.38
CA THR A 193 -13.55 6.04 -34.71
C THR A 193 -14.60 6.93 -35.39
N LYS A 194 -15.14 7.93 -34.66
CA LYS A 194 -16.18 8.84 -35.14
C LYS A 194 -15.67 10.25 -35.35
N ALA A 195 -16.38 10.99 -36.20
CA ALA A 195 -16.18 12.42 -36.33
C ALA A 195 -16.62 13.16 -35.05
N LEU A 196 -15.96 14.28 -34.77
CA LEU A 196 -16.14 15.06 -33.54
C LEU A 196 -16.47 16.51 -33.86
N VAL A 197 -17.53 17.06 -33.22
CA VAL A 197 -17.81 18.49 -33.18
C VAL A 197 -17.27 19.06 -31.87
N THR A 198 -16.40 20.06 -31.95
CA THR A 198 -15.72 20.62 -30.78
C THR A 198 -15.32 22.07 -30.97
N CYS A 199 -14.82 22.69 -29.90
CA CYS A 199 -14.32 24.06 -29.83
C CYS A 199 -12.78 24.09 -29.77
N ASP A 200 -12.21 25.26 -30.07
CA ASP A 200 -10.84 25.55 -29.67
C ASP A 200 -10.77 25.88 -28.16
N GLU A 201 -9.55 25.87 -27.61
CA GLU A 201 -9.27 26.16 -26.20
C GLU A 201 -9.77 27.55 -25.76
N PHE A 202 -9.82 28.51 -26.72
CA PHE A 202 -10.22 29.88 -26.43
C PHE A 202 -11.71 30.17 -26.67
N GLY A 203 -12.47 29.20 -27.18
CA GLY A 203 -13.88 29.38 -27.51
C GLY A 203 -14.17 30.29 -28.70
N ILE A 204 -13.14 30.53 -29.55
CA ILE A 204 -13.24 31.45 -30.71
C ILE A 204 -13.75 30.71 -31.94
N TYR A 205 -13.31 29.47 -32.15
CA TYR A 205 -13.63 28.68 -33.32
C TYR A 205 -14.29 27.35 -32.91
N LYS A 206 -15.23 26.90 -33.76
CA LYS A 206 -15.83 25.57 -33.69
C LYS A 206 -15.39 24.74 -34.89
N TYR A 207 -15.18 23.46 -34.66
CA TYR A 207 -14.63 22.53 -35.66
C TYR A 207 -15.50 21.28 -35.82
N VAL A 208 -15.53 20.75 -37.03
CA VAL A 208 -15.87 19.37 -37.30
C VAL A 208 -14.59 18.64 -37.68
N LEU A 209 -14.21 17.68 -36.88
CA LEU A 209 -13.00 16.88 -37.03
C LEU A 209 -13.37 15.46 -37.49
N GLY A 210 -12.53 14.86 -38.32
CA GLY A 210 -12.66 13.45 -38.65
C GLY A 210 -12.24 12.52 -37.52
N PRO A 211 -12.33 11.19 -37.74
CA PRO A 211 -11.79 10.20 -36.81
C PRO A 211 -10.32 10.39 -36.48
N VAL A 212 -9.89 9.83 -35.35
CA VAL A 212 -8.49 9.88 -34.90
C VAL A 212 -7.61 9.07 -35.86
N GLU A 213 -6.51 9.66 -36.31
CA GLU A 213 -5.56 9.00 -37.19
C GLU A 213 -4.20 8.74 -36.54
N VAL A 214 -3.83 9.56 -35.52
CA VAL A 214 -2.66 9.33 -34.67
C VAL A 214 -3.08 9.57 -33.22
N GLN A 215 -2.74 8.65 -32.36
CA GLN A 215 -3.05 8.72 -30.94
C GLN A 215 -1.87 9.27 -30.14
N GLY A 216 -2.14 9.90 -29.00
CA GLY A 216 -1.11 10.34 -28.08
C GLY A 216 -0.23 9.21 -27.54
N LEU A 217 -0.72 7.98 -27.54
CA LEU A 217 0.07 6.78 -27.18
C LEU A 217 1.25 6.51 -28.14
N ASN A 218 1.20 7.04 -29.36
CA ASN A 218 2.28 6.92 -30.33
C ASN A 218 3.37 7.99 -30.14
N ILE A 219 3.30 8.82 -29.11
CA ILE A 219 4.34 9.78 -28.74
C ILE A 219 5.35 9.05 -27.86
N SER A 220 6.61 9.01 -28.29
CA SER A 220 7.72 8.41 -27.54
C SER A 220 8.39 9.40 -26.58
N ASP A 221 8.45 10.69 -26.96
CA ASP A 221 8.97 11.77 -26.10
C ASP A 221 8.31 13.11 -26.46
N ALA A 222 8.22 13.99 -25.46
CA ALA A 222 7.73 15.35 -25.64
C ALA A 222 8.53 16.30 -24.73
N TYR A 223 8.90 17.48 -25.26
CA TYR A 223 9.64 18.49 -24.52
C TYR A 223 9.30 19.91 -24.96
N ALA A 224 9.28 20.83 -23.99
CA ALA A 224 9.11 22.25 -24.28
C ALA A 224 10.39 22.87 -24.86
N GLY A 225 10.23 23.72 -25.86
CA GLY A 225 11.33 24.42 -26.46
C GLY A 225 10.87 25.68 -27.19
N THR A 226 11.80 26.50 -27.66
CA THR A 226 11.47 27.68 -28.45
C THR A 226 11.47 27.34 -29.94
N VAL A 227 10.54 27.95 -30.68
CA VAL A 227 10.49 27.79 -32.14
C VAL A 227 11.79 28.30 -32.74
N THR A 228 12.45 27.49 -33.57
CA THR A 228 13.64 27.88 -34.30
C THR A 228 13.30 28.27 -35.76
N THR A 229 13.86 29.37 -36.22
CA THR A 229 13.72 29.76 -37.62
C THR A 229 14.53 28.86 -38.54
N GLN A 230 14.25 28.86 -39.86
CA GLN A 230 15.02 28.09 -40.84
C GLN A 230 16.51 28.44 -40.84
N THR A 231 16.90 29.59 -40.31
CA THR A 231 18.30 30.04 -40.17
C THR A 231 18.95 29.58 -38.86
N GLY A 232 18.22 28.81 -38.01
CA GLY A 232 18.71 28.30 -36.72
C GLY A 232 18.63 29.31 -35.58
N ALA A 233 18.04 30.49 -35.77
CA ALA A 233 17.84 31.46 -34.70
C ALA A 233 16.60 31.08 -33.88
N SER A 234 16.73 31.06 -32.56
CA SER A 234 15.61 30.85 -31.66
C SER A 234 14.68 32.06 -31.66
N THR A 235 13.39 31.82 -31.78
CA THR A 235 12.35 32.83 -31.58
C THR A 235 11.99 32.88 -30.11
N ASN A 236 11.27 33.96 -29.70
CA ASN A 236 10.79 34.05 -28.32
C ASN A 236 9.42 33.36 -28.11
N THR A 237 9.02 32.50 -29.05
CA THR A 237 7.76 31.76 -29.02
C THR A 237 8.00 30.36 -28.50
N TRP A 238 7.30 29.99 -27.43
CA TRP A 238 7.36 28.64 -26.89
C TRP A 238 6.53 27.66 -27.70
N ALA A 239 7.00 26.41 -27.78
CA ALA A 239 6.35 25.31 -28.49
C ALA A 239 6.60 24.00 -27.74
N VAL A 240 5.78 22.98 -28.01
CA VAL A 240 6.01 21.62 -27.59
C VAL A 240 6.49 20.80 -28.77
N ASN A 241 7.66 20.19 -28.61
CA ASN A 241 8.23 19.28 -29.61
C ASN A 241 7.83 17.86 -29.27
N LEU A 242 7.41 17.11 -30.28
CA LEU A 242 6.96 15.73 -30.16
C LEU A 242 7.89 14.83 -30.99
N GLU A 243 8.17 13.65 -30.43
CA GLU A 243 8.81 12.54 -31.14
C GLU A 243 7.87 11.35 -31.14
N PHE A 244 7.55 10.82 -32.31
CA PHE A 244 6.70 9.67 -32.48
C PHE A 244 7.49 8.35 -32.43
N ASP A 245 6.84 7.29 -31.99
CA ASP A 245 7.32 5.94 -32.19
C ASP A 245 7.27 5.53 -33.69
N PRO A 246 7.79 4.37 -34.11
CA PRO A 246 7.77 3.95 -35.52
C PRO A 246 6.36 3.83 -36.11
N GLU A 247 5.34 3.44 -35.30
CA GLU A 247 3.97 3.32 -35.76
C GLU A 247 3.34 4.69 -35.95
N GLY A 248 3.49 5.59 -34.97
CA GLY A 248 3.06 6.99 -35.08
C GLY A 248 3.76 7.74 -36.18
N THR A 249 5.07 7.54 -36.40
CA THR A 249 5.83 8.11 -37.51
C THR A 249 5.23 7.72 -38.86
N THR A 250 4.88 6.45 -39.02
CA THR A 250 4.28 5.96 -40.27
C THR A 250 2.88 6.54 -40.47
N ALA A 251 2.05 6.52 -39.45
CA ALA A 251 0.68 7.05 -39.45
C ALA A 251 0.71 8.57 -39.78
N PHE A 252 1.54 9.33 -39.05
CA PHE A 252 1.68 10.77 -39.25
C PHE A 252 2.22 11.14 -40.64
N GLY A 253 3.15 10.34 -41.17
CA GLY A 253 3.65 10.46 -42.54
C GLY A 253 2.55 10.28 -43.61
N ASN A 254 1.69 9.26 -43.42
CA ASN A 254 0.56 8.99 -44.32
C ASN A 254 -0.48 10.12 -44.30
N VAL A 255 -0.80 10.61 -43.10
CA VAL A 255 -1.74 11.72 -42.92
C VAL A 255 -1.21 12.99 -43.59
N THR A 256 0.03 13.39 -43.27
CA THR A 256 0.61 14.61 -43.83
C THR A 256 0.77 14.52 -45.35
N ALA A 257 1.07 13.34 -45.90
CA ALA A 257 1.10 13.13 -47.35
C ALA A 257 -0.26 13.32 -48.03
N ARG A 258 -1.33 12.89 -47.38
CA ARG A 258 -2.71 13.07 -47.86
C ARG A 258 -3.16 14.52 -47.76
N LEU A 259 -2.96 15.16 -46.61
CA LEU A 259 -3.41 16.53 -46.37
C LEU A 259 -2.67 17.58 -47.16
N PHE A 260 -1.40 17.34 -47.51
CA PHE A 260 -0.57 18.27 -48.28
C PHE A 260 -1.17 18.69 -49.62
N GLY A 261 -2.03 17.85 -50.22
CA GLY A 261 -2.67 18.14 -51.52
C GLY A 261 -4.04 18.79 -51.42
N TYR A 262 -4.61 18.98 -50.22
CA TYR A 262 -5.99 19.45 -50.06
C TYR A 262 -6.06 21.00 -49.95
N PRO A 263 -7.20 21.60 -50.34
CA PRO A 263 -7.48 23.00 -50.09
C PRO A 263 -7.80 23.25 -48.63
N SER A 264 -7.58 24.48 -48.14
CA SER A 264 -8.03 24.88 -46.78
C SER A 264 -9.56 24.82 -46.69
N PRO A 265 -10.12 24.31 -45.58
CA PRO A 265 -9.48 23.89 -44.32
C PRO A 265 -9.06 22.41 -44.25
N GLN A 266 -9.32 21.63 -45.28
CA GLN A 266 -9.06 20.18 -45.27
C GLN A 266 -7.55 19.82 -45.30
N ASN A 267 -6.68 20.80 -45.56
CA ASN A 267 -5.24 20.65 -45.40
C ASN A 267 -4.75 20.86 -43.98
N GLN A 268 -5.66 21.06 -43.01
CA GLN A 268 -5.33 21.28 -41.62
C GLN A 268 -5.47 19.99 -40.83
N PHE A 269 -4.63 19.88 -39.81
CA PHE A 269 -4.60 18.75 -38.91
C PHE A 269 -4.74 19.26 -37.48
N ALA A 270 -5.89 19.03 -36.88
CA ALA A 270 -6.18 19.46 -35.52
C ALA A 270 -5.47 18.56 -34.51
N ILE A 271 -4.84 19.17 -33.54
CA ILE A 271 -4.30 18.53 -32.35
C ILE A 271 -5.27 18.84 -31.22
N THR A 272 -5.94 17.81 -30.72
CA THR A 272 -6.91 17.94 -29.64
C THR A 272 -6.34 17.39 -28.35
N LEU A 273 -6.59 18.09 -27.25
CA LEU A 273 -6.31 17.65 -25.89
C LEU A 273 -7.65 17.57 -25.15
N ASP A 274 -7.98 16.38 -24.64
CA ASP A 274 -9.27 16.13 -23.97
C ASP A 274 -10.48 16.56 -24.83
N GLY A 275 -10.34 16.41 -26.16
CA GLY A 275 -11.35 16.75 -27.14
C GLY A 275 -11.46 18.23 -27.50
N LEU A 276 -10.67 19.15 -26.91
CA LEU A 276 -10.59 20.56 -27.33
C LEU A 276 -9.43 20.77 -28.28
N VAL A 277 -9.60 21.60 -29.30
CA VAL A 277 -8.55 21.91 -30.27
C VAL A 277 -7.57 22.90 -29.65
N ILE A 278 -6.31 22.45 -29.46
CA ILE A 278 -5.20 23.33 -29.05
C ILE A 278 -4.70 24.14 -30.24
N THR A 279 -4.54 23.46 -31.36
CA THR A 279 -4.05 24.07 -32.61
C THR A 279 -4.47 23.24 -33.81
N ALA A 280 -4.66 23.87 -34.95
CA ALA A 280 -5.00 23.23 -36.21
C ALA A 280 -4.09 23.76 -37.34
N PRO A 281 -2.78 23.42 -37.36
CA PRO A 281 -1.84 23.91 -38.38
C PRO A 281 -2.16 23.34 -39.75
N SER A 282 -1.86 24.13 -40.80
CA SER A 282 -1.90 23.65 -42.16
C SER A 282 -0.68 22.78 -42.48
N THR A 283 -0.89 21.68 -43.16
CA THR A 283 0.18 20.79 -43.64
C THR A 283 0.89 21.39 -44.83
N ASN A 284 2.11 21.89 -44.63
CA ASN A 284 2.92 22.54 -45.66
C ASN A 284 3.99 21.64 -46.28
N ALA A 285 4.19 20.44 -45.68
CA ALA A 285 5.14 19.44 -46.17
C ALA A 285 4.73 18.05 -45.65
N VAL A 286 5.21 17.01 -46.33
CA VAL A 286 5.10 15.63 -45.85
C VAL A 286 6.15 15.41 -44.77
N ILE A 287 5.72 14.96 -43.57
CA ILE A 287 6.58 14.74 -42.39
C ILE A 287 6.77 13.25 -42.19
N THR A 288 7.97 12.76 -42.51
CA THR A 288 8.33 11.33 -42.42
C THR A 288 9.41 11.03 -41.39
N ASN A 289 9.91 12.06 -40.70
CA ASN A 289 11.02 11.94 -39.75
C ASN A 289 10.52 11.64 -38.31
N GLY A 290 9.22 11.54 -38.09
CA GLY A 290 8.63 11.27 -36.77
C GLY A 290 8.72 12.43 -35.78
N GLN A 291 9.01 13.65 -36.24
CA GLN A 291 9.08 14.84 -35.40
C GLN A 291 8.00 15.84 -35.77
N ALA A 292 7.25 16.29 -34.78
CA ALA A 292 6.24 17.33 -34.92
C ALA A 292 6.42 18.41 -33.85
N GLN A 293 5.91 19.61 -34.14
CA GLN A 293 5.96 20.72 -33.20
C GLN A 293 4.57 21.34 -33.04
N ILE A 294 4.11 21.40 -31.83
CA ILE A 294 2.87 22.10 -31.47
C ILE A 294 3.23 23.55 -31.20
N THR A 295 2.74 24.45 -32.02
CA THR A 295 2.90 25.89 -31.85
C THR A 295 1.56 26.53 -31.48
N GLY A 296 1.60 27.54 -30.63
CA GLY A 296 0.41 28.24 -30.13
C GLY A 296 0.79 29.41 -29.24
N SER A 297 -0.16 29.93 -28.49
CA SER A 297 0.08 31.03 -27.54
C SER A 297 0.63 30.49 -26.18
N PHE A 298 1.71 29.69 -26.25
CA PHE A 298 2.30 29.10 -25.07
C PHE A 298 3.22 30.06 -24.32
N THR A 299 3.11 30.04 -23.00
CA THR A 299 4.15 30.50 -22.08
C THR A 299 5.16 29.37 -21.84
N GLN A 300 6.30 29.66 -21.25
CA GLN A 300 7.25 28.62 -20.84
C GLN A 300 6.59 27.58 -19.94
N GLU A 301 5.83 28.04 -18.97
CA GLU A 301 5.15 27.20 -17.98
C GLU A 301 4.10 26.31 -18.64
N SER A 302 3.19 26.87 -19.48
CA SER A 302 2.15 26.07 -20.13
C SER A 302 2.72 25.08 -21.15
N ALA A 303 3.79 25.44 -21.87
CA ALA A 303 4.48 24.51 -22.78
C ALA A 303 5.15 23.35 -22.01
N THR A 304 5.75 23.64 -20.83
CA THR A 304 6.38 22.60 -20.01
C THR A 304 5.32 21.65 -19.44
N VAL A 305 4.23 22.18 -18.87
CA VAL A 305 3.13 21.37 -18.34
C VAL A 305 2.54 20.46 -19.41
N LEU A 306 2.28 21.00 -20.61
CA LEU A 306 1.76 20.20 -21.72
C LEU A 306 2.76 19.14 -22.18
N ALA A 307 4.04 19.47 -22.29
CA ALA A 307 5.09 18.52 -22.65
C ALA A 307 5.17 17.37 -21.64
N ASP A 308 5.14 17.66 -20.34
CA ASP A 308 5.15 16.65 -19.28
C ASP A 308 3.90 15.77 -19.30
N GLN A 309 2.70 16.35 -19.53
CA GLN A 309 1.46 15.60 -19.71
C GLN A 309 1.56 14.59 -20.85
N LEU A 310 2.14 15.00 -21.98
CA LEU A 310 2.28 14.17 -23.17
C LEU A 310 3.38 13.12 -23.03
N LYS A 311 4.50 13.48 -22.39
CA LYS A 311 5.63 12.59 -22.13
C LYS A 311 5.26 11.40 -21.23
N TYR A 312 4.48 11.64 -20.19
CA TYR A 312 4.04 10.60 -19.26
C TYR A 312 2.79 9.84 -19.72
N GLY A 313 2.21 10.26 -20.84
CA GLY A 313 1.10 9.59 -21.51
C GLY A 313 -0.29 10.01 -21.02
N ALA A 314 -1.28 9.67 -21.85
CA ALA A 314 -2.68 9.87 -21.57
C ALA A 314 -3.20 8.85 -20.57
N LEU A 315 -4.13 9.28 -19.70
CA LEU A 315 -4.88 8.34 -18.87
C LEU A 315 -5.81 7.50 -19.75
N PRO A 316 -5.92 6.18 -19.50
CA PRO A 316 -6.74 5.28 -20.32
C PRO A 316 -8.23 5.56 -20.19
N ILE A 317 -8.63 6.29 -19.17
CA ILE A 317 -9.99 6.74 -18.87
C ILE A 317 -9.93 8.11 -18.21
N GLY A 318 -11.02 8.90 -18.32
CA GLY A 318 -11.16 10.17 -17.61
C GLY A 318 -11.32 9.95 -16.10
N PHE A 319 -10.92 10.95 -15.32
CA PHE A 319 -11.10 10.96 -13.87
C PHE A 319 -11.63 12.31 -13.40
N GLU A 320 -12.59 12.26 -12.47
CA GLU A 320 -13.10 13.43 -11.77
C GLU A 320 -12.58 13.45 -10.34
N VAL A 321 -12.31 14.64 -9.80
CA VAL A 321 -11.94 14.80 -8.40
C VAL A 321 -13.17 14.70 -7.53
N GLN A 322 -13.33 13.56 -6.85
CA GLN A 322 -14.41 13.35 -5.90
C GLN A 322 -14.21 14.15 -4.62
N SER A 323 -13.00 14.14 -4.08
CA SER A 323 -12.65 14.95 -2.92
C SER A 323 -11.17 15.34 -2.93
N GLN A 324 -10.87 16.48 -2.31
CA GLN A 324 -9.52 16.93 -2.02
C GLN A 324 -9.48 17.38 -0.57
N GLU A 325 -8.65 16.71 0.23
CA GLU A 325 -8.50 16.99 1.65
C GLU A 325 -7.06 17.42 1.94
N ASN A 326 -6.90 18.55 2.63
CA ASN A 326 -5.60 19.01 3.10
C ASN A 326 -5.44 18.64 4.57
N ILE A 327 -4.49 17.77 4.89
CA ILE A 327 -4.15 17.32 6.24
C ILE A 327 -3.02 18.20 6.74
N SER A 328 -3.27 18.92 7.84
CA SER A 328 -2.27 19.80 8.43
C SER A 328 -1.11 19.02 9.05
N ALA A 329 0.13 19.40 8.73
CA ALA A 329 1.34 18.86 9.35
C ALA A 329 1.37 19.03 10.88
N THR A 330 0.75 20.09 11.41
CA THR A 330 0.69 20.33 12.87
C THR A 330 -0.11 19.28 13.61
N LEU A 331 -1.21 18.78 13.02
CA LEU A 331 -2.01 17.69 13.60
C LEU A 331 -1.24 16.36 13.58
N GLY A 332 -0.45 16.10 12.55
CA GLY A 332 0.39 14.91 12.45
C GLY A 332 1.48 14.88 13.51
N ASP A 333 2.21 15.98 13.70
CA ASP A 333 3.27 16.13 14.71
C ASP A 333 2.74 15.95 16.13
N GLU A 334 1.59 16.55 16.45
CA GLU A 334 0.93 16.41 17.75
C GLU A 334 0.48 14.97 18.00
N SER A 335 -0.07 14.32 16.97
CA SER A 335 -0.49 12.91 17.02
C SER A 335 0.70 11.97 17.21
N LEU A 336 1.82 12.21 16.53
CA LEU A 336 3.05 11.43 16.68
C LEU A 336 3.63 11.57 18.09
N ARG A 337 3.72 12.80 18.61
CA ARG A 337 4.19 13.05 19.99
C ARG A 337 3.30 12.37 21.03
N SER A 338 1.99 12.48 20.86
CA SER A 338 1.01 11.84 21.75
C SER A 338 1.11 10.31 21.68
N GLY A 339 1.28 9.74 20.47
CA GLY A 339 1.50 8.32 20.27
C GLY A 339 2.80 7.82 20.92
N LEU A 340 3.91 8.52 20.72
CA LEU A 340 5.20 8.19 21.35
C LEU A 340 5.11 8.29 22.88
N LEU A 341 4.45 9.31 23.43
CA LEU A 341 4.23 9.45 24.86
C LEU A 341 3.40 8.30 25.41
N ALA A 342 2.30 7.94 24.75
CA ALA A 342 1.46 6.80 25.12
C ALA A 342 2.26 5.47 25.09
N GLY A 343 3.09 5.26 24.07
CA GLY A 343 3.99 4.12 23.95
C GLY A 343 5.01 4.06 25.10
N LEU A 344 5.61 5.19 25.44
CA LEU A 344 6.55 5.30 26.58
C LEU A 344 5.85 4.99 27.91
N ILE A 345 4.67 5.55 28.14
CA ILE A 345 3.87 5.26 29.36
C ILE A 345 3.52 3.76 29.40
N GLY A 346 3.05 3.19 28.30
CA GLY A 346 2.75 1.76 28.20
C GLY A 346 3.96 0.89 28.50
N LEU A 347 5.14 1.23 27.96
CA LEU A 347 6.40 0.55 28.21
C LEU A 347 6.79 0.63 29.68
N ILE A 348 6.69 1.80 30.31
CA ILE A 348 6.98 1.99 31.74
C ILE A 348 6.06 1.13 32.59
N ILE A 349 4.76 1.09 32.29
CA ILE A 349 3.79 0.28 33.04
C ILE A 349 4.13 -1.22 32.90
N VAL A 350 4.44 -1.70 31.70
CA VAL A 350 4.83 -3.09 31.46
C VAL A 350 6.11 -3.44 32.19
N VAL A 351 7.15 -2.60 32.13
CA VAL A 351 8.42 -2.82 32.84
C VAL A 351 8.23 -2.79 34.35
N ALA A 352 7.42 -1.87 34.88
CA ALA A 352 7.10 -1.80 36.30
C ALA A 352 6.35 -3.07 36.77
N TYR A 353 5.33 -3.50 36.02
CA TYR A 353 4.60 -4.74 36.30
C TYR A 353 5.52 -5.96 36.28
N MET A 354 6.36 -6.10 35.24
CA MET A 354 7.30 -7.21 35.11
C MET A 354 8.36 -7.20 36.23
N THR A 355 8.83 -6.02 36.64
CA THR A 355 9.78 -5.87 37.73
C THR A 355 9.16 -6.29 39.06
N PHE A 356 7.90 -5.90 39.32
CA PHE A 356 7.18 -6.29 40.52
C PHE A 356 6.92 -7.81 40.56
N GLN A 357 6.48 -8.41 39.45
CA GLN A 357 6.10 -9.81 39.36
C GLN A 357 7.29 -10.78 39.25
N TYR A 358 8.29 -10.43 38.46
CA TYR A 358 9.41 -11.31 38.09
C TYR A 358 10.77 -10.85 38.59
N ARG A 359 10.84 -9.70 39.27
CA ARG A 359 12.05 -9.20 39.96
C ARG A 359 13.29 -9.23 39.05
N GLY A 360 14.32 -10.01 39.41
CA GLY A 360 15.57 -10.12 38.65
C GLY A 360 15.40 -10.60 37.20
N LEU A 361 14.39 -11.37 36.87
CA LEU A 361 14.08 -11.77 35.49
C LEU A 361 13.59 -10.60 34.62
N ALA A 362 13.09 -9.53 35.24
CA ALA A 362 12.66 -8.33 34.50
C ALA A 362 13.83 -7.69 33.72
N THR A 363 15.08 -7.90 34.13
CA THR A 363 16.26 -7.43 33.39
C THR A 363 16.36 -8.07 32.00
N ILE A 364 15.96 -9.35 31.87
CA ILE A 364 15.92 -10.05 30.58
C ILE A 364 14.79 -9.48 29.74
N VAL A 365 13.62 -9.23 30.34
CA VAL A 365 12.48 -8.63 29.65
C VAL A 365 12.85 -7.27 29.08
N LEU A 366 13.48 -6.41 29.89
CA LEU A 366 13.93 -5.10 29.45
C LEU A 366 14.95 -5.22 28.29
N GLY A 367 15.93 -6.12 28.43
CA GLY A 367 16.89 -6.40 27.36
C GLY A 367 16.21 -6.90 26.07
N SER A 368 15.22 -7.77 26.19
CA SER A 368 14.46 -8.31 25.07
C SER A 368 13.64 -7.22 24.36
N LEU A 369 12.96 -6.35 25.13
CA LEU A 369 12.20 -5.22 24.57
C LEU A 369 13.10 -4.22 23.85
N ILE A 370 14.31 -3.93 24.39
CA ILE A 370 15.30 -3.06 23.71
C ILE A 370 15.74 -3.69 22.39
N VAL A 371 16.09 -4.98 22.40
CA VAL A 371 16.51 -5.69 21.19
C VAL A 371 15.36 -5.73 20.17
N ALA A 372 14.14 -6.00 20.60
CA ALA A 372 12.97 -5.98 19.73
C ALA A 372 12.75 -4.59 19.11
N ALA A 373 12.85 -3.52 19.93
CA ALA A 373 12.71 -2.14 19.43
C ALA A 373 13.77 -1.79 18.38
N ILE A 374 15.03 -2.19 18.59
CA ILE A 374 16.10 -1.97 17.61
C ILE A 374 15.82 -2.72 16.32
N LEU A 375 15.40 -4.00 16.38
CA LEU A 375 15.12 -4.79 15.19
C LEU A 375 13.90 -4.26 14.42
N VAL A 376 12.83 -3.88 15.13
CA VAL A 376 11.64 -3.26 14.53
C VAL A 376 12.01 -1.95 13.85
N TYR A 377 12.77 -1.10 14.51
CA TYR A 377 13.23 0.16 13.95
C TYR A 377 14.05 -0.04 12.66
N LEU A 378 15.03 -0.93 12.69
CA LEU A 378 15.87 -1.24 11.52
C LEU A 378 15.02 -1.86 10.39
N ALA A 379 14.05 -2.74 10.72
CA ALA A 379 13.19 -3.33 9.72
C ALA A 379 12.29 -2.28 9.06
N ILE A 380 11.68 -1.38 9.83
CA ILE A 380 10.84 -0.30 9.30
C ILE A 380 11.69 0.65 8.44
N ALA A 381 12.86 1.08 8.91
CA ALA A 381 13.74 1.95 8.14
C ALA A 381 14.20 1.29 6.82
N PHE A 382 14.53 0.01 6.85
CA PHE A 382 14.88 -0.76 5.65
C PHE A 382 13.72 -0.88 4.67
N LEU A 383 12.50 -1.17 5.16
CA LEU A 383 11.30 -1.27 4.33
C LEU A 383 10.87 0.10 3.77
N SER A 384 11.07 1.17 4.54
CA SER A 384 10.86 2.54 4.09
C SER A 384 11.73 2.83 2.87
N TRP A 385 13.04 2.56 2.96
CA TRP A 385 13.99 2.79 1.86
C TRP A 385 13.74 1.89 0.64
N ARG A 386 13.49 0.58 0.84
CA ARG A 386 13.44 -0.40 -0.28
C ARG A 386 12.07 -0.57 -0.91
N GLN A 387 11.00 -0.36 -0.15
CA GLN A 387 9.62 -0.62 -0.57
C GLN A 387 8.73 0.62 -0.46
N GLY A 388 9.29 1.78 -0.07
CA GLY A 388 8.52 3.00 0.13
C GLY A 388 7.49 2.87 1.27
N TYR A 389 7.75 2.00 2.26
CA TYR A 389 6.86 1.88 3.41
C TYR A 389 6.87 3.15 4.24
N ARG A 390 5.70 3.70 4.54
CA ARG A 390 5.54 4.89 5.37
C ARG A 390 4.82 4.56 6.66
N LEU A 391 5.40 5.02 7.77
CA LEU A 391 4.83 4.79 9.09
C LEU A 391 3.64 5.73 9.31
N SER A 392 2.44 5.15 9.41
CA SER A 392 1.19 5.87 9.72
C SER A 392 0.94 5.92 11.23
N LEU A 393 0.01 6.79 11.67
CA LEU A 393 -0.46 6.84 13.05
C LEU A 393 -1.01 5.50 13.52
N ALA A 394 -1.76 4.82 12.66
CA ALA A 394 -2.24 3.47 12.92
C ALA A 394 -1.08 2.45 13.06
N GLY A 395 0.00 2.62 12.26
CA GLY A 395 1.22 1.84 12.40
C GLY A 395 1.90 2.04 13.75
N VAL A 396 1.98 3.29 14.23
CA VAL A 396 2.49 3.61 15.59
C VAL A 396 1.62 2.93 16.66
N ALA A 397 0.29 2.96 16.53
CA ALA A 397 -0.60 2.25 17.44
C ALA A 397 -0.33 0.73 17.45
N GLY A 398 -0.06 0.12 16.28
CA GLY A 398 0.35 -1.28 16.17
C GLY A 398 1.64 -1.59 16.93
N LEU A 399 2.64 -0.70 16.87
CA LEU A 399 3.88 -0.83 17.64
C LEU A 399 3.63 -0.79 19.15
N ILE A 400 2.72 0.07 19.61
CA ILE A 400 2.36 0.18 21.04
C ILE A 400 1.67 -1.10 21.51
N VAL A 401 0.71 -1.62 20.75
CA VAL A 401 0.00 -2.88 21.06
C VAL A 401 0.98 -4.06 21.11
N ALA A 402 1.97 -4.09 20.23
CA ALA A 402 2.98 -5.13 20.18
C ALA A 402 3.78 -5.24 21.49
N ILE A 403 4.02 -4.15 22.23
CA ILE A 403 4.68 -4.17 23.55
C ILE A 403 3.93 -5.09 24.51
N GLY A 404 2.57 -5.04 24.49
CA GLY A 404 1.72 -5.90 25.32
C GLY A 404 1.80 -7.38 24.91
N ILE A 405 1.77 -7.67 23.61
CA ILE A 405 1.85 -9.03 23.06
C ILE A 405 3.22 -9.66 23.39
N THR A 406 4.30 -8.92 23.20
CA THR A 406 5.66 -9.36 23.57
C THR A 406 5.76 -9.67 25.06
N ALA A 407 5.14 -8.85 25.92
CA ALA A 407 5.13 -9.09 27.36
C ALA A 407 4.41 -10.41 27.74
N ASP A 408 3.33 -10.77 27.04
CA ASP A 408 2.59 -12.02 27.26
C ASP A 408 3.48 -13.24 26.98
N SER A 409 4.27 -13.24 25.93
CA SER A 409 5.22 -14.31 25.60
C SER A 409 6.22 -14.57 26.73
N PHE A 410 6.70 -13.50 27.40
CA PHE A 410 7.60 -13.64 28.55
C PHE A 410 6.87 -14.21 29.78
N ILE A 411 5.65 -13.77 30.05
CA ILE A 411 4.82 -14.26 31.13
C ILE A 411 4.61 -15.76 30.99
N VAL A 412 4.18 -16.21 29.83
CA VAL A 412 3.97 -17.64 29.52
C VAL A 412 5.25 -18.44 29.77
N TYR A 413 6.39 -17.95 29.29
CA TYR A 413 7.66 -18.67 29.45
C TYR A 413 8.10 -18.74 30.92
N PHE A 414 8.05 -17.64 31.65
CA PHE A 414 8.50 -17.60 33.05
C PHE A 414 7.57 -18.40 33.96
N GLU A 415 6.27 -18.38 33.74
CA GLU A 415 5.34 -19.22 34.50
C GLU A 415 5.57 -20.72 34.26
N ARG A 416 5.90 -21.12 33.02
CA ARG A 416 6.30 -22.50 32.71
C ARG A 416 7.58 -22.92 33.44
N ILE A 417 8.56 -22.04 33.55
CA ILE A 417 9.77 -22.31 34.35
C ILE A 417 9.40 -22.47 35.83
N ARG A 418 8.55 -21.59 36.35
CA ARG A 418 8.09 -21.69 37.74
C ARG A 418 7.32 -22.98 38.03
N ASP A 419 6.48 -23.45 37.13
CA ASP A 419 5.77 -24.71 37.24
C ASP A 419 6.75 -25.88 37.31
N GLU A 420 7.76 -25.92 36.45
CA GLU A 420 8.80 -26.98 36.44
C GLU A 420 9.65 -26.95 37.74
N LEU A 421 9.90 -25.75 38.30
CA LEU A 421 10.58 -25.60 39.58
C LEU A 421 9.72 -26.11 40.74
N ARG A 422 8.39 -25.89 40.72
CA ARG A 422 7.43 -26.41 41.69
C ARG A 422 7.40 -27.94 41.69
N ASP A 423 7.59 -28.53 40.50
CA ASP A 423 7.72 -29.99 40.33
C ASP A 423 9.04 -30.55 40.87
N GLY A 424 9.93 -29.69 41.40
CA GLY A 424 11.18 -30.10 42.07
C GLY A 424 12.37 -30.28 41.16
N LYS A 425 12.31 -29.82 39.94
CA LYS A 425 13.47 -29.85 38.99
C LYS A 425 14.51 -28.81 39.38
N SER A 426 15.77 -29.08 39.01
CA SER A 426 16.82 -28.04 39.11
C SER A 426 16.55 -26.90 38.12
N LEU A 427 17.08 -25.69 38.42
CA LEU A 427 16.80 -24.50 37.61
C LEU A 427 17.18 -24.67 36.12
N GLU A 428 18.32 -25.28 35.82
CA GLU A 428 18.74 -25.53 34.41
C GLU A 428 17.78 -26.49 33.68
N VAL A 429 17.34 -27.56 34.36
CA VAL A 429 16.40 -28.52 33.78
C VAL A 429 15.00 -27.89 33.64
N ALA A 430 14.60 -27.04 34.61
CA ALA A 430 13.33 -26.34 34.60
C ALA A 430 13.27 -25.32 33.43
N VAL A 431 14.36 -24.62 33.15
CA VAL A 431 14.47 -23.69 32.01
C VAL A 431 14.27 -24.42 30.68
N GLU A 432 14.90 -25.56 30.47
CA GLU A 432 14.78 -26.34 29.23
C GLU A 432 13.40 -26.99 29.08
N ALA A 433 12.87 -27.57 30.16
CA ALA A 433 11.56 -28.19 30.15
C ALA A 433 10.44 -27.17 29.99
N GLY A 434 10.56 -26.04 30.69
CA GLY A 434 9.65 -24.89 30.56
C GLY A 434 9.66 -24.29 29.16
N TRP A 435 10.84 -24.15 28.56
CA TRP A 435 10.97 -23.68 27.19
C TRP A 435 10.21 -24.54 26.17
N LYS A 436 10.40 -25.86 26.19
CA LYS A 436 9.73 -26.77 25.26
C LYS A 436 8.21 -26.68 25.34
N ARG A 437 7.65 -26.44 26.53
CA ARG A 437 6.22 -26.26 26.73
C ARG A 437 5.75 -24.86 26.33
N ALA A 438 6.49 -23.81 26.74
CA ALA A 438 6.18 -22.42 26.44
C ALA A 438 6.24 -22.14 24.93
N LEU A 439 7.30 -22.61 24.24
CA LEU A 439 7.47 -22.39 22.81
C LEU A 439 6.26 -22.83 21.98
N ARG A 440 5.67 -23.99 22.31
CA ARG A 440 4.48 -24.45 21.60
C ARG A 440 3.29 -23.50 21.81
N THR A 441 3.11 -23.01 23.03
CA THR A 441 2.01 -22.07 23.34
C THR A 441 2.25 -20.71 22.66
N ILE A 442 3.47 -20.18 22.72
CA ILE A 442 3.86 -18.92 22.08
C ILE A 442 3.66 -19.01 20.57
N LEU A 443 4.17 -20.06 19.93
CA LEU A 443 4.00 -20.26 18.48
C LEU A 443 2.53 -20.28 18.04
N VAL A 444 1.65 -20.93 18.82
CA VAL A 444 0.23 -20.97 18.48
C VAL A 444 -0.43 -19.60 18.69
N SER A 445 -0.11 -18.89 19.78
CA SER A 445 -0.62 -17.54 20.05
C SER A 445 -0.17 -16.55 18.96
N ASP A 446 1.13 -16.56 18.64
CA ASP A 446 1.71 -15.66 17.65
C ASP A 446 1.18 -15.98 16.24
N ALA A 447 0.97 -17.28 15.91
CA ALA A 447 0.37 -17.66 14.63
C ALA A 447 -1.07 -17.13 14.49
N VAL A 448 -1.87 -17.12 15.56
CA VAL A 448 -3.22 -16.53 15.56
C VAL A 448 -3.13 -15.02 15.35
N SER A 449 -2.27 -14.33 16.10
CA SER A 449 -2.07 -12.88 15.97
C SER A 449 -1.55 -12.49 14.58
N PHE A 450 -0.59 -13.26 14.05
CA PHE A 450 -0.07 -13.05 12.71
C PHE A 450 -1.13 -13.30 11.63
N THR A 451 -1.94 -14.35 11.77
CA THR A 451 -3.05 -14.62 10.82
C THR A 451 -4.07 -13.50 10.84
N ALA A 452 -4.44 -12.99 12.05
CA ALA A 452 -5.31 -11.83 12.16
C ALA A 452 -4.72 -10.58 11.48
N ALA A 453 -3.42 -10.34 11.66
CA ALA A 453 -2.72 -9.25 10.99
C ALA A 453 -2.72 -9.41 9.46
N VAL A 454 -2.50 -10.61 8.92
CA VAL A 454 -2.56 -10.89 7.48
C VAL A 454 -3.97 -10.66 6.93
N VAL A 455 -5.01 -11.16 7.61
CA VAL A 455 -6.41 -10.95 7.20
C VAL A 455 -6.77 -9.47 7.18
N LEU A 456 -6.40 -8.73 8.24
CA LEU A 456 -6.61 -7.29 8.29
C LEU A 456 -5.85 -6.57 7.16
N TYR A 457 -4.60 -6.94 6.90
CA TYR A 457 -3.79 -6.34 5.84
C TYR A 457 -4.41 -6.51 4.45
N LEU A 458 -5.00 -7.67 4.17
CA LEU A 458 -5.59 -8.00 2.86
C LEU A 458 -6.98 -7.39 2.66
N LEU A 459 -7.79 -7.29 3.73
CA LEU A 459 -9.22 -6.96 3.61
C LEU A 459 -9.54 -5.49 3.95
N THR A 460 -8.60 -4.71 4.52
CA THR A 460 -8.92 -3.36 5.00
C THR A 460 -8.35 -2.25 4.13
N SER A 461 -8.90 -1.03 4.33
CA SER A 461 -8.44 0.20 3.70
C SER A 461 -7.05 0.65 4.19
N SER A 462 -6.46 1.64 3.53
CA SER A 462 -5.08 2.09 3.73
C SER A 462 -4.71 2.42 5.19
N SER A 463 -5.58 3.07 5.94
CA SER A 463 -5.28 3.48 7.33
C SER A 463 -5.13 2.27 8.28
N VAL A 464 -6.03 1.28 8.21
CA VAL A 464 -5.97 0.07 9.06
C VAL A 464 -4.88 -0.89 8.58
N ARG A 465 -4.53 -0.86 7.29
CA ARG A 465 -3.45 -1.68 6.71
C ARG A 465 -2.09 -1.39 7.36
N GLY A 466 -1.81 -0.12 7.69
CA GLY A 466 -0.60 0.27 8.42
C GLY A 466 -0.50 -0.39 9.80
N PHE A 467 -1.60 -0.42 10.58
CA PHE A 467 -1.68 -1.14 11.84
C PHE A 467 -1.43 -2.64 11.67
N ALA A 468 -2.13 -3.26 10.72
CA ALA A 468 -2.01 -4.70 10.46
C ALA A 468 -0.57 -5.09 10.07
N PHE A 469 0.08 -4.28 9.23
CA PHE A 469 1.45 -4.50 8.81
C PHE A 469 2.43 -4.46 10.00
N THR A 470 2.37 -3.40 10.83
CA THR A 470 3.26 -3.29 11.99
C THR A 470 3.00 -4.38 13.02
N LEU A 471 1.73 -4.77 13.24
CA LEU A 471 1.38 -5.87 14.13
C LEU A 471 1.97 -7.20 13.63
N GLY A 472 1.84 -7.50 12.34
CA GLY A 472 2.41 -8.71 11.74
C GLY A 472 3.94 -8.73 11.79
N LEU A 473 4.59 -7.60 11.45
CA LEU A 473 6.04 -7.44 11.50
C LEU A 473 6.58 -7.64 12.93
N THR A 474 5.96 -6.99 13.92
CA THR A 474 6.38 -7.08 15.32
C THR A 474 6.18 -8.48 15.89
N THR A 475 5.10 -9.20 15.51
CA THR A 475 4.87 -10.60 15.90
C THR A 475 6.00 -11.52 15.40
N LEU A 476 6.44 -11.34 14.15
CA LEU A 476 7.57 -12.11 13.61
C LEU A 476 8.89 -11.80 14.34
N ILE A 477 9.13 -10.52 14.64
CA ILE A 477 10.33 -10.08 15.37
C ILE A 477 10.27 -10.58 16.81
N ASP A 478 9.11 -10.59 17.47
CA ASP A 478 8.95 -11.12 18.82
C ASP A 478 9.34 -12.59 18.89
N LEU A 479 8.84 -13.42 17.98
CA LEU A 479 9.20 -14.83 17.89
C LEU A 479 10.72 -15.02 17.70
N LEU A 480 11.35 -14.18 16.89
CA LEU A 480 12.79 -14.20 16.67
C LEU A 480 13.54 -13.82 17.96
N VAL A 481 13.11 -12.76 18.66
CA VAL A 481 13.74 -12.29 19.91
C VAL A 481 13.55 -13.32 21.03
N VAL A 482 12.38 -13.88 21.19
CA VAL A 482 12.10 -14.90 22.23
C VAL A 482 12.99 -16.13 22.02
N THR A 483 13.19 -16.56 20.77
CA THR A 483 13.97 -17.77 20.46
C THR A 483 15.47 -17.53 20.44
N MET A 484 15.95 -16.39 19.98
CA MET A 484 17.37 -16.11 19.78
C MET A 484 18.01 -15.24 20.87
N PHE A 485 17.21 -14.51 21.65
CA PHE A 485 17.73 -13.66 22.72
C PHE A 485 17.18 -14.10 24.08
N THR A 486 15.86 -14.08 24.29
CA THR A 486 15.24 -14.29 25.61
C THR A 486 15.58 -15.66 26.18
N HIS A 487 15.31 -16.75 25.46
CA HIS A 487 15.62 -18.09 25.93
C HIS A 487 17.12 -18.31 26.18
N PRO A 488 18.06 -17.98 25.26
CA PRO A 488 19.48 -18.05 25.53
C PRO A 488 19.95 -17.24 26.73
N MET A 489 19.41 -16.04 26.93
CA MET A 489 19.75 -15.21 28.09
C MET A 489 19.27 -15.83 29.41
N VAL A 490 18.06 -16.41 29.46
CA VAL A 490 17.58 -17.17 30.61
C VAL A 490 18.48 -18.39 30.88
N GLN A 491 18.94 -19.11 29.87
CA GLN A 491 19.89 -20.24 30.02
C GLN A 491 21.21 -19.78 30.64
N LEU A 492 21.75 -18.62 30.19
CA LEU A 492 22.98 -18.06 30.74
C LEU A 492 22.82 -17.55 32.17
N LEU A 493 21.68 -16.89 32.49
CA LEU A 493 21.41 -16.42 33.83
C LEU A 493 21.13 -17.56 34.82
N ALA A 494 20.52 -18.67 34.39
CA ALA A 494 20.29 -19.83 35.23
C ALA A 494 21.59 -20.42 35.82
N ARG A 495 22.73 -20.17 35.18
CA ARG A 495 24.08 -20.59 35.62
C ARG A 495 24.76 -19.61 36.59
N ASN A 496 24.23 -18.38 36.66
CA ASN A 496 24.79 -17.41 37.59
C ASN A 496 24.43 -17.81 39.04
N LYS A 497 25.39 -17.78 39.95
CA LYS A 497 25.24 -18.16 41.35
C LYS A 497 24.08 -17.43 42.03
N PHE A 498 23.80 -16.18 41.66
CA PHE A 498 22.67 -15.41 42.20
C PHE A 498 21.32 -16.01 41.84
N PHE A 499 21.14 -16.43 40.59
CA PHE A 499 19.89 -17.05 40.15
C PHE A 499 19.82 -18.52 40.54
N ALA A 500 20.93 -19.26 40.44
CA ALA A 500 20.98 -20.68 40.80
C ALA A 500 20.76 -20.95 42.31
N SER A 501 21.12 -19.99 43.19
CA SER A 501 20.87 -20.11 44.63
C SER A 501 19.40 -19.94 45.04
N GLY A 502 18.53 -19.56 44.10
CA GLY A 502 17.11 -19.28 44.41
C GLY A 502 16.90 -18.07 45.31
N HIS A 503 17.78 -17.06 45.21
CA HIS A 503 17.66 -15.84 46.01
C HIS A 503 16.28 -15.18 45.82
N ARG A 504 15.69 -14.63 46.88
CA ARG A 504 14.33 -14.03 46.86
C ARG A 504 14.12 -12.98 45.74
N TRP A 505 15.17 -12.25 45.36
CA TRP A 505 15.12 -11.24 44.31
C TRP A 505 15.45 -11.79 42.92
N SER A 506 15.79 -13.07 42.76
CA SER A 506 16.10 -13.67 41.45
C SER A 506 14.85 -13.83 40.57
N GLY A 507 13.66 -13.88 41.17
CA GLY A 507 12.41 -14.24 40.48
C GLY A 507 12.14 -15.74 40.41
N PHE A 508 13.10 -16.59 40.82
CA PHE A 508 13.01 -18.04 40.96
C PHE A 508 13.04 -18.47 42.44
N ASP A 509 12.19 -17.87 43.26
CA ASP A 509 12.15 -18.16 44.69
C ASP A 509 11.75 -19.62 44.98
N LEU A 510 12.75 -20.47 45.19
CA LEU A 510 12.59 -21.89 45.45
C LEU A 510 12.00 -22.17 46.85
N THR A 511 12.17 -21.25 47.82
CA THR A 511 11.77 -21.43 49.20
C THR A 511 10.28 -21.12 49.40
N ALA A 512 9.78 -20.08 48.81
CA ALA A 512 8.34 -19.75 48.87
C ALA A 512 7.50 -20.80 48.13
N GLN A 513 8.05 -21.42 47.09
CA GLN A 513 7.37 -22.45 46.30
C GLN A 513 7.32 -23.79 47.00
N ARG A 514 8.33 -24.19 47.78
CA ARG A 514 8.32 -25.38 48.60
C ARG A 514 7.36 -25.28 49.79
N ALA A 515 7.13 -24.09 50.31
CA ALA A 515 6.21 -23.89 51.46
C ALA A 515 4.74 -24.11 51.11
N SER A 516 4.33 -23.88 49.85
CA SER A 516 2.94 -24.13 49.43
C SER A 516 2.62 -25.60 49.13
N TYR A 517 3.62 -26.48 49.11
CA TYR A 517 3.47 -27.92 48.79
C TYR A 517 3.42 -28.84 50.02
N LYS A 518 3.34 -28.29 51.23
CA LYS A 518 3.21 -29.09 52.47
C LYS A 518 1.89 -29.84 52.62
N GLY A 519 1.05 -29.87 51.61
CA GLY A 519 -0.28 -30.50 51.67
C GLY A 519 -0.48 -31.79 50.86
N ARG A 520 0.49 -32.23 50.04
CA ARG A 520 0.43 -33.61 49.50
C ARG A 520 1.07 -34.57 50.48
N GLY A 521 0.26 -35.31 51.17
CA GLY A 521 0.71 -36.39 52.03
C GLY A 521 1.67 -37.31 51.25
N GLU A 522 2.89 -37.50 51.79
CA GLU A 522 3.73 -38.60 51.37
C GLU A 522 2.93 -39.89 51.53
N PHE A 523 2.53 -40.49 50.44
CA PHE A 523 2.16 -41.89 50.47
C PHE A 523 3.45 -42.67 50.76
N ARG A 524 3.77 -42.84 52.03
CA ARG A 524 4.71 -43.86 52.48
C ARG A 524 4.08 -45.22 52.15
N ILE A 525 4.52 -45.80 51.09
CA ILE A 525 4.30 -47.21 50.85
C ILE A 525 5.09 -47.93 51.97
N SER A 526 4.40 -48.21 53.07
CA SER A 526 4.93 -49.06 54.15
C SER A 526 5.24 -50.42 53.52
N LYS A 527 6.50 -50.73 53.32
CA LYS A 527 6.95 -52.07 53.03
C LYS A 527 6.67 -52.93 54.28
N ALA A 528 5.82 -53.90 54.15
CA ALA A 528 5.39 -54.94 55.05
C ALA A 528 3.95 -54.77 55.59
N VAL A 529 3.01 -55.13 54.74
CA VAL A 529 1.68 -55.56 55.28
C VAL A 529 1.84 -57.05 55.66
N PRO A 530 1.58 -57.46 56.91
CA PRO A 530 1.59 -58.86 57.27
C PRO A 530 0.58 -59.61 56.38
N GLU A 531 0.92 -60.80 55.94
CA GLU A 531 0.10 -61.64 55.05
C GLU A 531 -1.34 -61.87 55.48
N SER A 532 -1.63 -61.74 56.76
CA SER A 532 -2.99 -61.89 57.33
C SER A 532 -3.97 -60.78 56.95
N LYS A 533 -3.48 -59.54 56.54
CA LYS A 533 -4.34 -58.45 56.12
C LYS A 533 -4.57 -58.41 54.59
N ALA A 534 -3.66 -58.97 53.85
CA ALA A 534 -3.80 -59.05 52.38
C ALA A 534 -4.90 -60.08 52.01
N ALA A 535 -5.01 -61.19 52.77
CA ALA A 535 -6.07 -62.20 52.57
C ALA A 535 -7.49 -61.68 52.92
N LYS A 536 -7.62 -60.75 53.86
CA LYS A 536 -8.91 -60.10 54.18
C LYS A 536 -9.31 -59.04 53.16
N ALA A 537 -8.38 -58.25 52.64
CA ALA A 537 -8.66 -57.26 51.66
C ALA A 537 -9.06 -57.87 50.31
N SER A 538 -8.47 -59.01 49.93
CA SER A 538 -8.84 -59.79 48.75
C SER A 538 -10.26 -60.38 48.83
N LYS A 539 -10.68 -60.87 49.98
CA LYS A 539 -12.04 -61.37 50.20
C LYS A 539 -13.08 -60.25 50.22
N GLU A 540 -12.71 -59.04 50.62
CA GLU A 540 -13.62 -57.88 50.64
C GLU A 540 -13.75 -57.23 49.31
N ALA A 541 -12.68 -57.25 48.47
CA ALA A 541 -12.71 -56.79 47.12
C ALA A 541 -13.54 -57.71 46.18
N GLN A 542 -13.53 -59.02 46.42
CA GLN A 542 -14.41 -59.96 45.74
C GLN A 542 -15.90 -59.84 46.06
N LYS A 543 -16.25 -59.25 47.21
CA LYS A 543 -17.64 -58.96 47.56
C LYS A 543 -18.23 -57.66 47.07
N ARG A 544 -17.43 -56.79 46.51
CA ARG A 544 -17.89 -55.52 45.91
C ARG A 544 -18.26 -55.73 44.44
N GLN A 545 -19.52 -56.06 44.18
CA GLN A 545 -20.06 -56.05 42.82
C GLN A 545 -19.89 -54.66 42.23
N THR A 546 -19.38 -54.61 41.02
CA THR A 546 -19.27 -53.35 40.24
C THR A 546 -20.68 -52.78 40.00
N ILE A 547 -20.80 -51.46 39.82
CA ILE A 547 -22.06 -50.79 39.50
C ILE A 547 -22.70 -51.38 38.23
N ALA A 548 -21.90 -51.91 37.31
CA ALA A 548 -22.33 -52.61 36.10
C ALA A 548 -23.01 -53.93 36.41
N GLU A 549 -22.44 -54.77 37.34
CA GLU A 549 -23.01 -56.04 37.76
C GLU A 549 -24.30 -55.86 38.55
N ARG A 550 -24.42 -54.80 39.40
CA ARG A 550 -25.66 -54.44 40.07
C ARG A 550 -26.76 -53.98 39.09
N LYS A 551 -26.40 -53.22 38.05
CA LYS A 551 -27.35 -52.83 37.02
C LYS A 551 -27.81 -54.02 36.18
N ALA A 552 -26.91 -54.97 35.84
CA ALA A 552 -27.27 -56.18 35.14
C ALA A 552 -28.18 -57.11 35.98
N ALA A 553 -27.92 -57.22 37.28
CA ALA A 553 -28.77 -58.02 38.20
C ALA A 553 -30.16 -57.40 38.46
N LEU A 554 -30.31 -56.06 38.31
CA LEU A 554 -31.59 -55.39 38.38
C LEU A 554 -32.39 -55.49 37.04
N ALA A 555 -31.71 -55.55 35.91
CA ALA A 555 -32.35 -55.74 34.62
C ALA A 555 -32.93 -57.18 34.43
N THR A 556 -32.31 -58.19 34.98
CA THR A 556 -32.79 -59.58 34.94
C THR A 556 -33.90 -59.87 35.92
N LYS A 557 -34.22 -59.00 36.90
CA LYS A 557 -35.30 -59.14 37.88
C LYS A 557 -36.62 -58.47 37.47
N GLY A 558 -36.59 -57.72 36.32
CA GLY A 558 -37.75 -56.99 35.77
C GLY A 558 -38.51 -57.73 34.64
N GLU A 559 -38.06 -58.95 34.25
CA GLU A 559 -38.71 -59.72 33.16
C GLU A 559 -39.39 -61.02 33.67
N GLY A 560 -39.78 -61.07 34.93
CA GLY A 560 -40.40 -62.23 35.52
C GLY A 560 -41.72 -62.01 36.24
N ASP A 561 -42.47 -60.92 35.94
CA ASP A 561 -43.85 -60.75 36.39
C ASP A 561 -44.65 -59.95 35.33
N GLU A 562 -45.08 -60.71 34.27
CA GLU A 562 -46.28 -60.49 33.45
C GLU A 562 -46.57 -61.80 32.68
#